data_2344cde60e2e0fec5bb913ab916c9495
#
_entry.id   2344cde60e2e0fec5bb913ab916c9495
#
_cell.length_a   1.000
_cell.length_b   1.000
_cell.length_c   1.000
_cell.angle_alpha   90.00
_cell.angle_beta   90.00
_cell.angle_gamma   90.00
#
_symmetry.space_group_name_H-M   'P 1'
#
loop_
_entity.id
_entity.type
_entity.pdbx_description
1 polymer ?
#
loop_
_entity_poly.entity_id
_entity_poly.type
_entity_poly.pdbx_seq_one_letter_code
_entity_poly.pdbx_strand_id
1 'polypeptide(L)'
;MMVWLGNNPNRMPASQHKDNAMKTYANAAELITAIHTALDKYLAEFADIAEADKHHRAVPDGKTPAEHLAYQLGWTGLLLQWERDEQAGQTVHTPAEGYKWNDLSGLYQQFYRQYGSLTLQEAQAQLREQVAQICTWLELLSEQELFESNQRRWANNQAKWPIWKWVHINTVAPFTNFRTHIRKWKKQNLHG
;
A
#
# COMPACT_ATOMS: atom_id res chain seq x y z
N MET A 1 3.37 -30.35 20.40
CA MET A 1 2.74 -29.65 19.28
C MET A 1 3.22 -28.21 19.32
N MET A 2 4.30 -27.92 18.59
CA MET A 2 5.05 -26.66 18.67
C MET A 2 4.50 -25.71 17.61
N VAL A 3 3.86 -24.61 18.02
CA VAL A 3 3.38 -23.56 17.10
C VAL A 3 4.59 -22.73 16.66
N TRP A 4 4.95 -22.87 15.41
CA TRP A 4 6.04 -22.15 14.76
C TRP A 4 5.62 -20.69 14.54
N LEU A 5 6.08 -19.76 15.37
CA LEU A 5 5.96 -18.32 15.16
C LEU A 5 7.06 -17.88 14.19
N GLY A 6 6.78 -18.01 12.90
CA GLY A 6 7.67 -17.52 11.86
C GLY A 6 7.90 -16.01 11.98
N ASN A 7 9.16 -15.62 12.10
CA ASN A 7 9.61 -14.23 12.00
C ASN A 7 9.29 -13.72 10.57
N ASN A 8 8.16 -13.06 10.38
CA ASN A 8 7.84 -12.36 9.16
C ASN A 8 8.48 -10.97 9.21
N PRO A 9 9.52 -10.66 8.44
CA PRO A 9 10.20 -9.37 8.46
C PRO A 9 9.30 -8.19 8.05
N ASN A 10 8.10 -8.45 7.53
CA ASN A 10 7.08 -7.45 7.22
C ASN A 10 5.97 -7.36 8.28
N ARG A 11 6.12 -8.04 9.43
CA ARG A 11 5.20 -7.87 10.53
C ARG A 11 5.46 -6.48 11.14
N MET A 12 4.54 -5.55 10.90
CA MET A 12 4.56 -4.27 11.59
C MET A 12 4.63 -4.54 13.10
N PRO A 13 5.51 -3.85 13.85
CA PRO A 13 5.59 -4.03 15.30
C PRO A 13 4.22 -3.74 15.93
N ALA A 14 3.86 -4.50 16.96
CA ALA A 14 2.55 -4.44 17.62
C ALA A 14 2.16 -3.03 18.14
N SER A 15 3.14 -2.15 18.37
CA SER A 15 2.93 -0.74 18.70
C SER A 15 2.34 0.09 17.56
N GLN A 16 2.66 -0.23 16.29
CA GLN A 16 2.11 0.48 15.12
C GLN A 16 0.67 0.05 14.81
N HIS A 17 0.29 -1.17 15.18
CA HIS A 17 -1.09 -1.62 15.04
C HIS A 17 -2.07 -0.92 15.99
N LYS A 18 -1.61 -0.47 17.16
CA LYS A 18 -2.48 0.22 18.13
C LYS A 18 -2.86 1.62 17.67
N ASP A 19 -1.91 2.37 17.11
CA ASP A 19 -2.18 3.75 16.66
C ASP A 19 -3.04 3.80 15.39
N ASN A 20 -2.86 2.86 14.45
CA ASN A 20 -3.68 2.75 13.25
C ASN A 20 -5.09 2.18 13.52
N ALA A 21 -5.29 1.40 14.57
CA ALA A 21 -6.59 0.82 14.92
C ALA A 21 -7.56 1.88 15.49
N MET A 22 -7.07 3.03 15.94
CA MET A 22 -7.87 4.09 16.57
C MET A 22 -8.17 5.27 15.63
N LYS A 23 -7.51 5.36 14.46
CA LYS A 23 -7.77 6.45 13.52
C LYS A 23 -9.06 6.16 12.74
N THR A 24 -10.07 6.94 12.97
CA THR A 24 -11.33 6.96 12.24
C THR A 24 -11.44 8.23 11.43
N TYR A 25 -12.25 8.21 10.38
CA TYR A 25 -12.56 9.35 9.52
C TYR A 25 -14.03 9.70 9.70
N ALA A 26 -14.36 10.99 9.74
CA ALA A 26 -15.73 11.43 9.88
C ALA A 26 -16.56 11.22 8.59
N ASN A 27 -15.89 11.26 7.43
CA ASN A 27 -16.53 11.10 6.12
C ASN A 27 -15.46 10.76 5.04
N ALA A 28 -15.91 10.52 3.81
CA ALA A 28 -15.03 10.24 2.67
C ALA A 28 -14.03 11.37 2.38
N ALA A 29 -14.45 12.63 2.50
CA ALA A 29 -13.60 13.79 2.21
C ALA A 29 -12.40 13.89 3.18
N GLU A 30 -12.58 13.54 4.44
CA GLU A 30 -11.48 13.47 5.41
C GLU A 30 -10.48 12.37 5.07
N LEU A 31 -10.95 11.19 4.67
CA LEU A 31 -10.09 10.10 4.22
C LEU A 31 -9.32 10.51 2.96
N ILE A 32 -9.98 11.07 1.96
CA ILE A 32 -9.36 11.56 0.72
C ILE A 32 -8.28 12.61 1.02
N THR A 33 -8.56 13.57 1.89
CA THR A 33 -7.58 14.58 2.32
C THR A 33 -6.36 13.92 2.98
N ALA A 34 -6.59 12.92 3.83
CA ALA A 34 -5.50 12.18 4.47
C ALA A 34 -4.66 11.39 3.46
N ILE A 35 -5.29 10.79 2.44
CA ILE A 35 -4.61 10.07 1.36
C ILE A 35 -3.69 11.02 0.58
N HIS A 36 -4.22 12.14 0.08
CA HIS A 36 -3.42 13.11 -0.67
C HIS A 36 -2.26 13.67 0.16
N THR A 37 -2.52 14.04 1.41
CA THR A 37 -1.49 14.55 2.32
C THR A 37 -0.36 13.52 2.55
N ALA A 38 -0.72 12.26 2.74
CA ALA A 38 0.26 11.20 2.96
C ALA A 38 1.05 10.89 1.69
N LEU A 39 0.37 10.83 0.52
CA LEU A 39 1.00 10.60 -0.77
C LEU A 39 2.00 11.69 -1.12
N ASP A 40 1.61 12.97 -1.01
CA ASP A 40 2.49 14.09 -1.36
C ASP A 40 3.76 14.09 -0.50
N LYS A 41 3.60 13.87 0.81
CA LYS A 41 4.75 13.72 1.72
C LYS A 41 5.62 12.51 1.40
N TYR A 42 5.03 11.40 0.95
CA TYR A 42 5.76 10.20 0.56
C TYR A 42 6.54 10.44 -0.73
N LEU A 43 5.90 10.97 -1.77
CA LEU A 43 6.53 11.21 -3.06
C LEU A 43 7.61 12.30 -2.99
N ALA A 44 7.46 13.29 -2.11
CA ALA A 44 8.49 14.30 -1.87
C ALA A 44 9.83 13.71 -1.40
N GLU A 45 9.83 12.54 -0.77
CA GLU A 45 11.08 11.88 -0.36
C GLU A 45 11.93 11.37 -1.54
N PHE A 46 11.37 11.29 -2.74
CA PHE A 46 12.07 10.83 -3.94
C PHE A 46 12.69 11.98 -4.76
N ALA A 47 12.42 13.24 -4.41
CA ALA A 47 12.83 14.41 -5.21
C ALA A 47 14.34 14.54 -5.42
N ASP A 48 15.14 14.07 -4.47
CA ASP A 48 16.60 14.11 -4.45
C ASP A 48 17.27 12.76 -4.73
N ILE A 49 16.51 11.76 -5.17
CA ILE A 49 17.04 10.44 -5.53
C ILE A 49 17.34 10.42 -7.04
N ALA A 50 18.61 10.19 -7.39
CA ALA A 50 18.99 10.06 -8.77
C ALA A 50 18.42 8.79 -9.42
N GLU A 51 18.01 8.86 -10.68
CA GLU A 51 17.48 7.69 -11.41
C GLU A 51 18.49 6.53 -11.45
N ALA A 52 19.78 6.81 -11.50
CA ALA A 52 20.83 5.81 -11.47
C ALA A 52 20.84 4.98 -10.18
N ASP A 53 20.34 5.55 -9.09
CA ASP A 53 20.34 4.90 -7.77
C ASP A 53 19.04 4.13 -7.49
N LYS A 54 18.07 4.12 -8.41
CA LYS A 54 16.74 3.53 -8.17
C LYS A 54 16.77 2.07 -7.75
N HIS A 55 17.80 1.32 -8.18
CA HIS A 55 17.99 -0.09 -7.83
C HIS A 55 19.10 -0.31 -6.79
N HIS A 56 19.70 0.77 -6.27
CA HIS A 56 20.71 0.64 -5.24
C HIS A 56 20.09 0.21 -3.90
N ARG A 57 20.67 -0.85 -3.32
CA ARG A 57 20.23 -1.41 -2.03
C ARG A 57 21.20 -0.99 -0.92
N ALA A 58 20.86 0.09 -0.23
CA ALA A 58 21.72 0.65 0.82
C ALA A 58 21.84 -0.24 2.08
N VAL A 59 20.87 -1.14 2.31
CA VAL A 59 20.91 -2.16 3.38
C VAL A 59 20.48 -3.53 2.84
N PRO A 60 21.10 -4.63 3.29
CA PRO A 60 20.84 -5.97 2.75
C PRO A 60 19.37 -6.35 2.72
N ASP A 61 18.64 -6.10 3.80
CA ASP A 61 17.22 -6.45 3.94
C ASP A 61 16.26 -5.27 3.64
N GLY A 62 16.81 -4.13 3.19
CA GLY A 62 16.03 -2.96 2.84
C GLY A 62 15.47 -3.03 1.42
N LYS A 63 14.48 -2.20 1.13
CA LYS A 63 13.98 -2.02 -0.23
C LYS A 63 14.79 -0.95 -0.95
N THR A 64 14.95 -1.11 -2.27
CA THR A 64 15.45 -0.05 -3.15
C THR A 64 14.37 1.01 -3.37
N PRO A 65 14.71 2.22 -3.85
CA PRO A 65 13.71 3.22 -4.22
C PRO A 65 12.66 2.70 -5.21
N ALA A 66 13.07 1.95 -6.23
CA ALA A 66 12.15 1.33 -7.19
C ALA A 66 11.23 0.30 -6.53
N GLU A 67 11.74 -0.54 -5.63
CA GLU A 67 10.93 -1.52 -4.88
C GLU A 67 9.93 -0.85 -3.93
N HIS A 68 10.27 0.31 -3.35
CA HIS A 68 9.34 1.08 -2.54
C HIS A 68 8.14 1.57 -3.36
N LEU A 69 8.36 2.12 -4.54
CA LEU A 69 7.28 2.55 -5.44
C LEU A 69 6.49 1.36 -5.98
N ALA A 70 7.17 0.30 -6.40
CA ALA A 70 6.54 -0.92 -6.90
C ALA A 70 5.61 -1.57 -5.87
N TYR A 71 6.00 -1.57 -4.60
CA TYR A 71 5.16 -2.06 -3.49
C TYR A 71 3.85 -1.26 -3.39
N GLN A 72 3.93 0.07 -3.44
CA GLN A 72 2.74 0.93 -3.36
C GLN A 72 1.84 0.75 -4.60
N LEU A 73 2.44 0.72 -5.80
CA LEU A 73 1.72 0.48 -7.05
C LEU A 73 1.01 -0.87 -7.06
N GLY A 74 1.65 -1.91 -6.54
CA GLY A 74 1.07 -3.23 -6.44
C GLY A 74 -0.19 -3.23 -5.57
N TRP A 75 -0.13 -2.68 -4.37
CA TRP A 75 -1.25 -2.70 -3.44
C TRP A 75 -2.39 -1.76 -3.85
N THR A 76 -2.08 -0.56 -4.34
CA THR A 76 -3.13 0.35 -4.85
C THR A 76 -3.79 -0.21 -6.11
N GLY A 77 -3.01 -0.87 -6.97
CA GLY A 77 -3.53 -1.57 -8.15
C GLY A 77 -4.46 -2.72 -7.80
N LEU A 78 -4.08 -3.57 -6.82
CA LEU A 78 -4.93 -4.67 -6.34
C LEU A 78 -6.23 -4.17 -5.72
N LEU A 79 -6.18 -3.11 -4.90
CA LEU A 79 -7.38 -2.52 -4.30
C LEU A 79 -8.39 -2.09 -5.36
N LEU A 80 -7.93 -1.41 -6.42
CA LEU A 80 -8.76 -1.03 -7.55
C LEU A 80 -9.26 -2.24 -8.34
N GLN A 81 -8.44 -3.28 -8.48
CA GLN A 81 -8.81 -4.50 -9.18
C GLN A 81 -9.92 -5.25 -8.44
N TRP A 82 -9.78 -5.45 -7.13
CA TRP A 82 -10.82 -6.14 -6.34
C TRP A 82 -12.19 -5.48 -6.49
N GLU A 83 -12.25 -4.15 -6.43
CA GLU A 83 -13.50 -3.42 -6.63
C GLU A 83 -14.05 -3.60 -8.03
N ARG A 84 -13.22 -3.43 -9.07
CA ARG A 84 -13.65 -3.62 -10.46
C ARG A 84 -14.17 -5.03 -10.74
N ASP A 85 -13.47 -6.04 -10.26
CA ASP A 85 -13.83 -7.44 -10.49
C ASP A 85 -15.16 -7.78 -9.81
N GLU A 86 -15.37 -7.32 -8.56
CA GLU A 86 -16.63 -7.52 -7.87
C GLU A 86 -17.78 -6.79 -8.56
N GLN A 87 -17.60 -5.53 -8.99
CA GLN A 87 -18.62 -4.78 -9.72
C GLN A 87 -18.95 -5.40 -11.08
N ALA A 88 -17.97 -6.03 -11.72
CA ALA A 88 -18.16 -6.78 -12.95
C ALA A 88 -18.77 -8.20 -12.73
N GLY A 89 -19.07 -8.59 -11.49
CA GLY A 89 -19.58 -9.92 -11.14
C GLY A 89 -18.55 -11.03 -11.30
N GLN A 90 -17.26 -10.70 -11.38
CA GLN A 90 -16.17 -11.67 -11.50
C GLN A 90 -15.79 -12.23 -10.13
N THR A 91 -15.08 -13.36 -10.15
CA THR A 91 -14.50 -13.92 -8.92
C THR A 91 -13.31 -13.06 -8.49
N VAL A 92 -13.36 -12.55 -7.26
CA VAL A 92 -12.25 -11.77 -6.70
C VAL A 92 -11.34 -12.69 -5.89
N HIS A 93 -10.06 -12.73 -6.23
CA HIS A 93 -9.03 -13.45 -5.51
C HIS A 93 -8.23 -12.47 -4.64
N THR A 94 -8.27 -12.64 -3.30
CA THR A 94 -7.50 -11.81 -2.36
C THR A 94 -6.44 -12.64 -1.64
N PRO A 95 -5.18 -12.14 -1.52
CA PRO A 95 -4.65 -10.86 -2.02
C PRO A 95 -4.56 -10.80 -3.55
N ALA A 96 -4.28 -11.91 -4.23
CA ALA A 96 -4.26 -12.06 -5.69
C ALA A 96 -4.33 -13.56 -6.03
N GLU A 97 -4.65 -13.89 -7.27
CA GLU A 97 -4.71 -15.26 -7.74
C GLU A 97 -3.36 -15.96 -7.53
N GLY A 98 -3.39 -17.15 -6.92
CA GLY A 98 -2.20 -17.95 -6.62
C GLY A 98 -1.42 -17.51 -5.36
N TYR A 99 -1.82 -16.43 -4.69
CA TYR A 99 -1.17 -15.92 -3.47
C TYR A 99 -2.07 -16.02 -2.23
N LYS A 100 -1.43 -16.09 -1.05
CA LYS A 100 -2.13 -16.19 0.23
C LYS A 100 -1.66 -15.10 1.19
N TRP A 101 -2.56 -14.63 2.05
CA TRP A 101 -2.27 -13.58 3.04
C TRP A 101 -1.16 -13.94 4.04
N ASN A 102 -0.90 -15.20 4.27
CA ASN A 102 0.17 -15.67 5.17
C ASN A 102 1.53 -15.85 4.47
N ASP A 103 1.58 -15.71 3.14
CA ASP A 103 2.81 -15.73 2.35
C ASP A 103 2.72 -14.74 1.19
N LEU A 104 3.21 -13.53 1.42
CA LEU A 104 3.18 -12.42 0.48
C LEU A 104 4.53 -12.20 -0.23
N SER A 105 5.55 -13.01 0.07
CA SER A 105 6.90 -12.82 -0.48
C SER A 105 6.92 -12.91 -2.00
N GLY A 106 6.25 -13.91 -2.57
CA GLY A 106 6.10 -14.09 -4.00
C GLY A 106 5.33 -12.96 -4.67
N LEU A 107 4.29 -12.43 -4.03
CA LEU A 107 3.50 -11.31 -4.51
C LEU A 107 4.33 -10.02 -4.57
N TYR A 108 5.17 -9.74 -3.57
CA TYR A 108 6.07 -8.60 -3.60
C TYR A 108 7.10 -8.71 -4.74
N GLN A 109 7.65 -9.90 -4.98
CA GLN A 109 8.53 -10.13 -6.12
C GLN A 109 7.82 -9.92 -7.45
N GLN A 110 6.52 -10.26 -7.55
CA GLN A 110 5.73 -9.94 -8.74
C GLN A 110 5.59 -8.44 -8.94
N PHE A 111 5.29 -7.66 -7.88
CA PHE A 111 5.23 -6.21 -7.97
C PHE A 111 6.56 -5.61 -8.45
N TYR A 112 7.68 -6.08 -7.90
CA TYR A 112 9.01 -5.60 -8.28
C TYR A 112 9.34 -5.91 -9.74
N ARG A 113 8.97 -7.07 -10.26
CA ARG A 113 9.12 -7.39 -11.69
C ARG A 113 8.19 -6.56 -12.57
N GLN A 114 6.95 -6.36 -12.15
CA GLN A 114 5.94 -5.65 -12.93
C GLN A 114 6.28 -4.16 -13.12
N TYR A 115 6.78 -3.52 -12.07
CA TYR A 115 7.01 -2.08 -12.06
C TYR A 115 8.49 -1.68 -12.07
N GLY A 116 9.42 -2.62 -11.97
CA GLY A 116 10.85 -2.34 -11.83
C GLY A 116 11.51 -1.70 -13.05
N SER A 117 10.91 -1.82 -14.24
CA SER A 117 11.40 -1.16 -15.45
C SER A 117 11.05 0.33 -15.52
N LEU A 118 10.05 0.79 -14.78
CA LEU A 118 9.65 2.19 -14.76
C LEU A 118 10.78 3.06 -14.21
N THR A 119 10.91 4.26 -14.75
CA THR A 119 11.69 5.30 -14.11
C THR A 119 11.03 5.73 -12.80
N LEU A 120 11.78 6.36 -11.89
CA LEU A 120 11.20 6.91 -10.66
C LEU A 120 10.08 7.90 -10.95
N GLN A 121 10.22 8.71 -12.01
CA GLN A 121 9.21 9.66 -12.43
C GLN A 121 7.94 8.96 -12.93
N GLU A 122 8.07 7.97 -13.80
CA GLU A 122 6.94 7.20 -14.31
C GLU A 122 6.19 6.46 -13.21
N ALA A 123 6.93 5.81 -12.29
CA ALA A 123 6.34 5.11 -11.15
C ALA A 123 5.58 6.06 -10.22
N GLN A 124 6.13 7.25 -9.95
CA GLN A 124 5.44 8.29 -9.17
C GLN A 124 4.18 8.79 -9.87
N ALA A 125 4.24 9.03 -11.18
CA ALA A 125 3.10 9.48 -11.98
C ALA A 125 1.98 8.42 -11.98
N GLN A 126 2.33 7.16 -12.19
CA GLN A 126 1.37 6.04 -12.16
C GLN A 126 0.75 5.86 -10.77
N LEU A 127 1.53 6.04 -9.69
CA LEU A 127 1.00 5.97 -8.33
C LEU A 127 0.01 7.10 -8.06
N ARG A 128 0.28 8.33 -8.52
CA ARG A 128 -0.67 9.45 -8.45
C ARG A 128 -1.96 9.13 -9.19
N GLU A 129 -1.87 8.53 -10.36
CA GLU A 129 -3.04 8.16 -11.16
C GLU A 129 -3.89 7.09 -10.45
N GLN A 130 -3.28 6.03 -9.93
CA GLN A 130 -4.01 5.00 -9.17
C GLN A 130 -4.67 5.59 -7.92
N VAL A 131 -3.98 6.48 -7.20
CA VAL A 131 -4.56 7.14 -6.02
C VAL A 131 -5.71 8.07 -6.42
N ALA A 132 -5.62 8.78 -7.53
CA ALA A 132 -6.73 9.60 -8.03
C ALA A 132 -7.96 8.73 -8.35
N GLN A 133 -7.77 7.56 -8.97
CA GLN A 133 -8.85 6.59 -9.20
C GLN A 133 -9.47 6.09 -7.89
N ILE A 134 -8.66 5.81 -6.88
CA ILE A 134 -9.16 5.42 -5.55
C ILE A 134 -9.99 6.57 -4.95
N CYS A 135 -9.52 7.80 -5.00
CA CYS A 135 -10.25 8.96 -4.46
C CYS A 135 -11.59 9.18 -5.19
N THR A 136 -11.59 9.09 -6.54
CA THR A 136 -12.83 9.17 -7.33
C THR A 136 -13.81 8.06 -6.93
N TRP A 137 -13.32 6.84 -6.75
CA TRP A 137 -14.16 5.73 -6.28
C TRP A 137 -14.75 6.03 -4.89
N LEU A 138 -13.97 6.55 -3.95
CA LEU A 138 -14.43 6.90 -2.60
C LEU A 138 -15.52 7.97 -2.60
N GLU A 139 -15.46 8.93 -3.54
CA GLU A 139 -16.49 9.99 -3.70
C GLU A 139 -17.83 9.42 -4.15
N LEU A 140 -17.84 8.27 -4.81
CA LEU A 140 -19.05 7.60 -5.30
C LEU A 140 -19.71 6.70 -4.25
N LEU A 141 -19.01 6.35 -3.17
CA LEU A 141 -19.54 5.48 -2.13
C LEU A 141 -20.47 6.27 -1.18
N SER A 142 -21.58 5.64 -0.82
CA SER A 142 -22.39 6.11 0.31
C SER A 142 -21.61 5.93 1.63
N GLU A 143 -22.00 6.69 2.66
CA GLU A 143 -21.43 6.52 4.00
C GLU A 143 -21.59 5.08 4.52
N GLN A 144 -22.73 4.46 4.24
CA GLN A 144 -22.96 3.06 4.59
C GLN A 144 -21.95 2.14 3.93
N GLU A 145 -21.73 2.26 2.61
CA GLU A 145 -20.75 1.45 1.91
C GLU A 145 -19.34 1.64 2.45
N LEU A 146 -18.96 2.88 2.75
CA LEU A 146 -17.62 3.20 3.19
C LEU A 146 -17.32 2.76 4.62
N PHE A 147 -18.28 2.94 5.54
CA PHE A 147 -18.04 2.82 7.00
C PHE A 147 -18.63 1.57 7.64
N GLU A 148 -19.61 0.90 7.01
CA GLU A 148 -20.15 -0.35 7.54
C GLU A 148 -19.39 -1.57 7.02
N SER A 149 -19.40 -2.62 7.82
CA SER A 149 -18.81 -3.92 7.45
C SER A 149 -19.65 -4.64 6.40
N ASN A 150 -19.03 -5.59 5.69
CA ASN A 150 -19.71 -6.50 4.76
C ASN A 150 -20.33 -5.83 3.53
N GLN A 151 -19.89 -4.63 3.15
CA GLN A 151 -20.40 -3.91 1.98
C GLN A 151 -19.80 -4.43 0.66
N ARG A 152 -18.68 -5.16 0.73
CA ARG A 152 -18.05 -5.85 -0.41
C ARG A 152 -17.60 -7.24 0.01
N ARG A 153 -17.74 -8.22 -0.88
CA ARG A 153 -17.29 -9.60 -0.62
C ARG A 153 -15.78 -9.69 -0.47
N TRP A 154 -15.03 -8.95 -1.30
CA TRP A 154 -13.58 -8.92 -1.21
C TRP A 154 -13.06 -8.29 0.09
N ALA A 155 -13.82 -7.39 0.70
CA ALA A 155 -13.47 -6.74 1.96
C ALA A 155 -13.86 -7.56 3.20
N ASN A 156 -14.66 -8.64 3.02
CA ASN A 156 -15.17 -9.43 4.11
C ASN A 156 -14.09 -10.37 4.67
N ASN A 157 -13.52 -9.98 5.81
CA ASN A 157 -12.55 -10.77 6.57
C ASN A 157 -13.08 -11.10 7.96
N GLN A 158 -12.34 -11.95 8.70
CA GLN A 158 -12.72 -12.34 10.07
C GLN A 158 -12.87 -11.13 11.02
N ALA A 159 -12.13 -10.06 10.78
CA ALA A 159 -12.18 -8.82 11.58
C ALA A 159 -13.28 -7.86 11.11
N LYS A 160 -14.06 -8.24 10.07
CA LYS A 160 -15.17 -7.46 9.51
C LYS A 160 -14.79 -6.00 9.21
N TRP A 161 -13.67 -5.81 8.52
CA TRP A 161 -13.18 -4.47 8.21
C TRP A 161 -14.08 -3.77 7.19
N PRO A 162 -14.49 -2.52 7.45
CA PRO A 162 -15.14 -1.67 6.47
C PRO A 162 -14.18 -1.24 5.35
N ILE A 163 -14.70 -0.77 4.23
CA ILE A 163 -13.91 -0.36 3.05
C ILE A 163 -12.88 0.70 3.42
N TRP A 164 -13.25 1.73 4.22
CA TRP A 164 -12.31 2.79 4.60
C TRP A 164 -11.03 2.24 5.24
N LYS A 165 -11.15 1.16 6.01
CA LYS A 165 -9.98 0.55 6.68
C LYS A 165 -9.06 -0.15 5.69
N TRP A 166 -9.63 -0.86 4.71
CA TRP A 166 -8.88 -1.45 3.61
C TRP A 166 -8.15 -0.38 2.78
N VAL A 167 -8.82 0.73 2.49
CA VAL A 167 -8.20 1.87 1.79
C VAL A 167 -7.08 2.47 2.64
N HIS A 168 -7.32 2.72 3.92
CA HIS A 168 -6.32 3.29 4.82
C HIS A 168 -5.03 2.45 4.90
N ILE A 169 -5.15 1.14 5.06
CA ILE A 169 -3.97 0.26 5.18
C ILE A 169 -3.22 0.07 3.87
N ASN A 170 -3.83 0.38 2.73
CA ASN A 170 -3.20 0.32 1.41
C ASN A 170 -2.78 1.69 0.86
N THR A 171 -3.04 2.78 1.58
CA THR A 171 -2.70 4.15 1.18
C THR A 171 -2.05 4.95 2.32
N VAL A 172 -2.84 5.54 3.22
CA VAL A 172 -2.35 6.47 4.27
C VAL A 172 -1.28 5.83 5.15
N ALA A 173 -1.52 4.62 5.63
CA ALA A 173 -0.60 3.94 6.54
C ALA A 173 0.74 3.64 5.87
N PRO A 174 0.81 2.94 4.70
CA PRO A 174 2.09 2.68 4.06
C PRO A 174 2.77 3.95 3.54
N PHE A 175 2.07 4.93 2.97
CA PHE A 175 2.69 6.20 2.58
C PHE A 175 3.36 6.90 3.76
N THR A 176 2.74 6.88 4.93
CA THR A 176 3.31 7.47 6.14
C THR A 176 4.52 6.68 6.66
N ASN A 177 4.38 5.35 6.78
CA ASN A 177 5.40 4.50 7.39
C ASN A 177 6.64 4.37 6.51
N PHE A 178 6.49 4.19 5.20
CA PHE A 178 7.61 3.99 4.29
C PHE A 178 8.46 5.24 4.05
N ARG A 179 7.98 6.43 4.38
CA ARG A 179 8.82 7.64 4.40
C ARG A 179 10.06 7.47 5.28
N THR A 180 9.90 6.85 6.44
CA THR A 180 11.03 6.57 7.35
C THR A 180 12.05 5.64 6.70
N HIS A 181 11.61 4.67 5.92
CA HIS A 181 12.47 3.74 5.21
C HIS A 181 13.27 4.44 4.09
N ILE A 182 12.62 5.30 3.28
CA ILE A 182 13.32 6.09 2.25
C ILE A 182 14.33 7.04 2.87
N ARG A 183 13.99 7.72 3.97
CA ARG A 183 14.92 8.58 4.69
C ARG A 183 16.13 7.83 5.23
N LYS A 184 15.90 6.61 5.76
CA LYS A 184 16.99 5.74 6.20
C LYS A 184 17.88 5.33 5.02
N TRP A 185 17.28 4.94 3.89
CA TRP A 185 18.01 4.63 2.66
C TRP A 185 18.88 5.80 2.20
N LYS A 186 18.34 7.04 2.13
CA LYS A 186 19.09 8.24 1.76
C LYS A 186 20.31 8.49 2.67
N LYS A 187 20.13 8.38 3.99
CA LYS A 187 21.24 8.55 4.94
C LYS A 187 22.36 7.54 4.72
N GLN A 188 22.04 6.33 4.39
CA GLN A 188 23.02 5.26 4.16
C GLN A 188 23.68 5.35 2.80
N ASN A 189 22.97 5.82 1.78
CA ASN A 189 23.49 6.01 0.43
C ASN A 189 24.45 7.22 0.34
N LEU A 190 24.25 8.27 1.15
CA LEU A 190 25.09 9.47 1.16
C LEU A 190 26.41 9.29 1.94
N HIS A 191 26.57 8.18 2.67
CA HIS A 191 27.74 7.91 3.52
C HIS A 191 28.57 6.70 3.06
N GLY A 192 28.26 6.15 1.89
CA GLY A 192 29.03 5.14 1.18
C GLY A 192 29.64 5.70 -0.10
#